data_9f6a632a3857e03686a85f51cd7315d0
#
_entry.id   9f6a632a3857e03686a85f51cd7315d0
#
_cell.length_a   1.000
_cell.length_b   1.000
_cell.length_c   1.000
_cell.angle_alpha   90.00
_cell.angle_beta   90.00
_cell.angle_gamma   90.00
#
_symmetry.space_group_name_H-M   'P 1'
#
loop_
_entity.id
_entity.type
_entity.pdbx_description
1 polymer ?
#
loop_
_entity_poly.entity_id
_entity_poly.type
_entity_poly.pdbx_seq_one_letter_code
_entity_poly.pdbx_strand_id
1 'polypeptide(L)'
;MAKLYVHATLKIRIGGYDLFCEAMAKQLPVLEGLGWKLAGAWTTVVGPICTVIDLWEIPDANSFFEVNAKWRTMPEFQAFRAVTREVMVEEMVTMVTKTPYSP
;
A
#
# COMPACT_ATOMS: atom_id res chain seq x y z
N MET A 1 14.30 -13.85 13.29
CA MET A 1 14.15 -12.40 13.11
C MET A 1 12.70 -12.00 12.99
N ALA A 2 12.32 -10.89 13.62
CA ALA A 2 10.98 -10.37 13.50
C ALA A 2 10.72 -9.90 12.06
N LYS A 3 9.53 -10.19 11.54
CA LYS A 3 9.12 -9.70 10.24
C LYS A 3 8.79 -8.21 10.31
N LEU A 4 9.08 -7.51 9.24
CA LEU A 4 8.70 -6.11 9.10
C LEU A 4 7.52 -5.98 8.15
N TYR A 5 6.70 -4.98 8.42
CA TYR A 5 5.55 -4.66 7.60
C TYR A 5 5.53 -3.17 7.27
N VAL A 6 5.06 -2.85 6.10
CA VAL A 6 4.69 -1.48 5.74
C VAL A 6 3.19 -1.35 5.96
N HIS A 7 2.81 -0.43 6.83
CA HIS A 7 1.41 -0.13 7.14
C HIS A 7 1.08 1.21 6.49
N ALA A 8 0.21 1.18 5.50
CA ALA A 8 -0.17 2.37 4.75
C ALA A 8 -1.64 2.70 5.02
N THR A 9 -1.90 3.93 5.42
CA THR A 9 -3.25 4.46 5.56
C THR A 9 -3.47 5.47 4.45
N LEU A 10 -4.46 5.23 3.61
CA LEU A 10 -4.70 5.98 2.38
C LEU A 10 -6.09 6.58 2.45
N LYS A 11 -6.16 7.92 2.39
CA LYS A 11 -7.43 8.61 2.33
C LYS A 11 -7.79 8.90 0.88
N ILE A 12 -8.93 8.40 0.45
CA ILE A 12 -9.41 8.51 -0.92
C ILE A 12 -10.55 9.52 -0.95
N ARG A 13 -10.61 10.36 -1.96
CA ARG A 13 -11.71 11.31 -2.10
C ARG A 13 -13.04 10.58 -2.32
N ILE A 14 -14.13 11.19 -1.90
CA ILE A 14 -15.47 10.65 -2.11
C ILE A 14 -15.69 10.48 -3.62
N GLY A 15 -16.13 9.28 -4.01
CA GLY A 15 -16.34 8.94 -5.41
C GLY A 15 -15.13 8.33 -6.11
N GLY A 16 -13.97 8.28 -5.45
CA GLY A 16 -12.75 7.73 -6.04
C GLY A 16 -12.39 6.32 -5.60
N TYR A 17 -13.17 5.72 -4.71
CA TYR A 17 -12.85 4.44 -4.10
C TYR A 17 -12.68 3.29 -5.12
N ASP A 18 -13.67 3.11 -5.98
CA ASP A 18 -13.64 2.00 -6.94
C ASP A 18 -12.48 2.14 -7.91
N LEU A 19 -12.22 3.36 -8.37
CA LEU A 19 -11.11 3.63 -9.26
C LEU A 19 -9.77 3.33 -8.59
N PHE A 20 -9.63 3.71 -7.31
CA PHE A 20 -8.43 3.41 -6.53
C PHE A 20 -8.23 1.90 -6.38
N CYS A 21 -9.28 1.18 -5.97
CA CYS A 21 -9.19 -0.26 -5.76
C CYS A 21 -8.81 -1.00 -7.05
N GLU A 22 -9.38 -0.59 -8.17
CA GLU A 22 -9.05 -1.18 -9.47
C GLU A 22 -7.59 -0.93 -9.84
N ALA A 23 -7.13 0.31 -9.64
CA ALA A 23 -5.73 0.67 -9.93
C ALA A 23 -4.76 -0.08 -9.01
N MET A 24 -5.08 -0.18 -7.71
CA MET A 24 -4.23 -0.88 -6.74
C MET A 24 -4.16 -2.38 -7.03
N ALA A 25 -5.27 -2.99 -7.41
CA ALA A 25 -5.29 -4.42 -7.74
C ALA A 25 -4.30 -4.76 -8.86
N LYS A 26 -4.10 -3.87 -9.81
CA LYS A 26 -3.14 -4.05 -10.90
C LYS A 26 -1.69 -3.99 -10.43
N GLN A 27 -1.43 -3.36 -9.27
CA GLN A 27 -0.09 -3.25 -8.72
C GLN A 27 0.33 -4.47 -7.90
N LEU A 28 -0.62 -5.30 -7.46
CA LEU A 28 -0.30 -6.46 -6.61
C LEU A 28 0.75 -7.38 -7.25
N PRO A 29 0.59 -7.87 -8.48
CA PRO A 29 1.61 -8.73 -9.07
C PRO A 29 2.93 -8.01 -9.30
N VAL A 30 2.91 -6.71 -9.54
CA VAL A 30 4.13 -5.91 -9.73
C VAL A 30 4.92 -5.86 -8.42
N LEU A 31 4.27 -5.51 -7.33
CA LEU A 31 4.94 -5.40 -6.02
C LEU A 31 5.36 -6.77 -5.48
N GLU A 32 4.57 -7.81 -5.72
CA GLU A 32 4.97 -9.19 -5.37
C GLU A 32 6.21 -9.61 -6.14
N GLY A 33 6.30 -9.25 -7.41
CA GLY A 33 7.50 -9.51 -8.22
C GLY A 33 8.74 -8.77 -7.71
N LEU A 34 8.54 -7.67 -6.99
CA LEU A 34 9.62 -6.92 -6.37
C LEU A 34 9.94 -7.38 -4.94
N GLY A 35 9.22 -8.36 -4.42
CA GLY A 35 9.51 -8.96 -3.12
C GLY A 35 8.62 -8.55 -1.97
N TRP A 36 7.59 -7.75 -2.21
CA TRP A 36 6.62 -7.38 -1.20
C TRP A 36 5.41 -8.30 -1.27
N LYS A 37 4.84 -8.64 -0.13
CA LYS A 37 3.67 -9.50 -0.05
C LYS A 37 2.56 -8.78 0.69
N LEU A 38 1.39 -8.69 0.08
CA LEU A 38 0.24 -8.09 0.74
C LEU A 38 -0.26 -9.04 1.83
N ALA A 39 -0.14 -8.61 3.09
CA ALA A 39 -0.62 -9.38 4.23
C ALA A 39 -2.10 -9.14 4.51
N GLY A 40 -2.60 -7.95 4.14
CA GLY A 40 -4.02 -7.62 4.27
C GLY A 40 -4.30 -6.24 3.73
N ALA A 41 -5.56 -6.01 3.39
CA ALA A 41 -6.04 -4.71 2.94
C ALA A 41 -7.48 -4.55 3.43
N TRP A 42 -7.76 -3.41 4.01
CA TRP A 42 -9.06 -3.13 4.63
C TRP A 42 -9.59 -1.78 4.21
N THR A 43 -10.91 -1.65 4.21
CA THR A 43 -11.55 -0.35 4.10
C THR A 43 -12.31 -0.08 5.40
N THR A 44 -12.32 1.17 5.84
CA THR A 44 -13.04 1.55 7.06
C THR A 44 -14.54 1.45 6.84
N VAL A 45 -15.22 0.72 7.70
CA VAL A 45 -16.68 0.59 7.68
C VAL A 45 -17.31 1.57 8.66
N VAL A 46 -16.71 1.72 9.84
CA VAL A 46 -17.09 2.70 10.84
C VAL A 46 -15.85 3.52 11.17
N GLY A 47 -15.96 4.83 11.04
CA GLY A 47 -14.85 5.76 11.24
C GLY A 47 -14.66 6.66 10.01
N PRO A 48 -13.45 7.15 9.75
CA PRO A 48 -13.22 8.01 8.58
C PRO A 48 -13.59 7.29 7.29
N ILE A 49 -14.48 7.89 6.51
CA ILE A 49 -14.95 7.30 5.26
C ILE A 49 -13.88 7.32 4.20
N CYS A 50 -13.99 6.43 3.21
CA CYS A 50 -13.05 6.34 2.08
C CYS A 50 -11.60 6.21 2.53
N THR A 51 -11.37 5.46 3.61
CA THR A 51 -10.03 5.20 4.12
C THR A 51 -9.69 3.73 3.88
N VAL A 52 -8.53 3.51 3.26
CA VAL A 52 -8.01 2.17 2.96
C VAL A 52 -6.75 1.96 3.80
N ILE A 53 -6.60 0.77 4.34
CA ILE A 53 -5.42 0.39 5.11
C ILE A 53 -4.81 -0.83 4.45
N ASP A 54 -3.54 -0.71 4.02
CA ASP A 54 -2.79 -1.82 3.45
C ASP A 54 -1.69 -2.23 4.41
N LEU A 55 -1.47 -3.54 4.51
CA LEU A 55 -0.36 -4.09 5.28
C LEU A 55 0.48 -4.98 4.37
N TRP A 56 1.72 -4.58 4.16
CA TRP A 56 2.67 -5.30 3.30
C TRP A 56 3.76 -5.94 4.14
N GLU A 57 4.00 -7.22 3.93
CA GLU A 57 5.16 -7.89 4.50
C GLU A 57 6.37 -7.63 3.62
N ILE A 58 7.46 -7.18 4.22
CA ILE A 58 8.70 -6.87 3.50
C ILE A 58 9.88 -7.62 4.12
N PRO A 59 10.92 -7.95 3.32
CA PRO A 59 12.07 -8.72 3.82
C PRO A 59 12.87 -7.98 4.89
N ASP A 60 13.12 -6.69 4.70
CA ASP A 60 13.91 -5.86 5.59
C ASP A 60 13.63 -4.38 5.36
N ALA A 61 14.21 -3.53 6.19
CA ALA A 61 13.99 -2.08 6.11
C ALA A 61 14.53 -1.49 4.79
N ASN A 62 15.62 -2.01 4.27
CA ASN A 62 16.20 -1.50 3.03
C ASN A 62 15.29 -1.75 1.84
N SER A 63 14.53 -2.85 1.86
CA SER A 63 13.63 -3.18 0.75
C SER A 63 12.55 -2.12 0.55
N PHE A 64 12.17 -1.40 1.61
CA PHE A 64 11.22 -0.30 1.47
C PHE A 64 11.72 0.74 0.46
N PHE A 65 12.97 1.16 0.59
CA PHE A 65 13.56 2.17 -0.29
C PHE A 65 13.89 1.59 -1.67
N GLU A 66 14.44 0.39 -1.70
CA GLU A 66 14.84 -0.27 -2.96
C GLU A 66 13.64 -0.56 -3.86
N VAL A 67 12.56 -1.11 -3.28
CA VAL A 67 11.35 -1.44 -4.03
C VAL A 67 10.65 -0.18 -4.52
N ASN A 68 10.55 0.84 -3.67
CA ASN A 68 9.94 2.11 -4.08
C ASN A 68 10.72 2.76 -5.23
N ALA A 69 12.05 2.77 -5.14
CA ALA A 69 12.89 3.35 -6.19
C ALA A 69 12.70 2.61 -7.52
N LYS A 70 12.65 1.27 -7.46
CA LYS A 70 12.48 0.45 -8.66
C LYS A 70 11.08 0.55 -9.26
N TRP A 71 10.05 0.49 -8.40
CA TRP A 71 8.66 0.60 -8.84
C TRP A 71 8.40 1.93 -9.54
N ARG A 72 8.94 3.01 -9.02
CA ARG A 72 8.77 4.36 -9.61
C ARG A 72 9.31 4.48 -11.04
N THR A 73 10.22 3.62 -11.45
CA THR A 73 10.75 3.61 -12.82
C THR A 73 9.90 2.79 -13.79
N MET A 74 8.92 2.05 -13.29
CA MET A 74 8.13 1.12 -14.09
C MET A 74 6.90 1.81 -14.71
N PRO A 75 6.51 1.41 -15.95
CA PRO A 75 5.30 1.97 -16.57
C PRO A 75 4.05 1.73 -15.74
N GLU A 76 3.97 0.60 -15.06
CA GLU A 76 2.84 0.25 -14.19
C GLU A 76 2.65 1.28 -13.07
N PHE A 77 3.76 1.79 -12.51
CA PHE A 77 3.68 2.82 -11.50
C PHE A 77 3.12 4.13 -12.06
N GLN A 78 3.49 4.49 -13.29
CA GLN A 78 3.00 5.72 -13.91
C GLN A 78 1.49 5.67 -14.09
N ALA A 79 0.97 4.52 -14.49
CA ALA A 79 -0.48 4.33 -14.62
C ALA A 79 -1.19 4.43 -13.26
N PHE A 80 -0.60 3.82 -12.22
CA PHE A 80 -1.11 3.91 -10.85
C PHE A 80 -1.09 5.35 -10.34
N ARG A 81 0.02 6.05 -10.55
CA ARG A 81 0.17 7.44 -10.11
C ARG A 81 -0.83 8.37 -10.77
N ALA A 82 -1.15 8.14 -12.04
CA ALA A 82 -2.16 8.94 -12.73
C ALA A 82 -3.52 8.86 -12.00
N VAL A 83 -3.87 7.68 -11.51
CA VAL A 83 -5.11 7.49 -10.72
C VAL A 83 -4.97 8.11 -9.34
N THR A 84 -3.87 7.87 -8.63
CA THR A 84 -3.71 8.37 -7.26
C THR A 84 -3.66 9.90 -7.19
N ARG A 85 -3.14 10.56 -8.21
CA ARG A 85 -3.17 12.02 -8.30
C ARG A 85 -4.60 12.56 -8.32
N GLU A 86 -5.53 11.79 -8.91
CA GLU A 86 -6.93 12.21 -9.00
C GLU A 86 -7.71 11.90 -7.72
N VAL A 87 -7.41 10.78 -7.06
CA VAL A 87 -8.31 10.26 -6.02
C VAL A 87 -7.69 10.19 -4.63
N MET A 88 -6.36 10.17 -4.50
CA MET A 88 -5.73 10.09 -3.19
C MET A 88 -5.59 11.48 -2.57
N VAL A 89 -6.14 11.65 -1.37
CA VAL A 89 -6.11 12.93 -0.65
C VAL A 89 -4.92 12.97 0.31
N GLU A 90 -4.65 11.85 0.98
CA GLU A 90 -3.63 11.78 2.02
C GLU A 90 -3.09 10.37 2.10
N GLU A 91 -1.81 10.25 2.39
CA GLU A 91 -1.15 8.96 2.58
C GLU A 91 -0.28 9.03 3.83
N MET A 92 -0.44 8.05 4.71
CA MET A 92 0.41 7.88 5.88
C MET A 92 1.03 6.50 5.83
N VAL A 93 2.35 6.43 5.85
CA VAL A 93 3.08 5.18 5.75
C VAL A 93 3.98 5.01 6.97
N THR A 94 3.86 3.87 7.63
CA THR A 94 4.70 3.53 8.77
C THR A 94 5.27 2.13 8.59
N MET A 95 6.43 1.88 9.20
CA MET A 95 7.02 0.57 9.22
C MET A 95 6.80 -0.02 10.61
N VAL A 96 6.23 -1.21 10.67
CA VAL A 96 5.81 -1.83 11.94
C VAL A 96 6.30 -3.26 12.03
N THR A 97 6.35 -3.78 13.24
CA THR A 97 6.61 -5.19 13.50
C THR A 97 5.57 -5.69 14.48
N LYS A 98 5.36 -7.00 14.51
CA LYS A 98 4.38 -7.58 15.44
C LYS A 98 4.80 -7.43 16.88
N THR A 99 3.82 -7.19 17.75
CA THR A 99 4.03 -7.24 19.20
C THR A 99 4.20 -8.70 19.65
N PRO A 100 4.73 -8.94 20.86
CA PRO A 100 4.86 -10.32 21.37
C PRO A 100 3.53 -11.08 21.48
N TYR A 101 2.40 -10.38 21.60
CA TYR A 101 1.08 -11.02 21.71
C TYR A 101 0.33 -11.10 20.37
N SER A 102 0.93 -10.64 19.28
CA SER A 102 0.28 -10.68 17.95
C SER A 102 0.25 -12.12 17.43
N PRO A 103 -0.87 -12.53 16.82
CA PRO A 103 -0.95 -13.84 16.19
C PRO A 103 0.09 -14.02 15.10
#